data_f23fa73bff8d99bd6379656e0cb1ab5d
#
_entry.id   f23fa73bff8d99bd6379656e0cb1ab5d
#
_cell.length_a   1.000
_cell.length_b   1.000
_cell.length_c   1.000
_cell.angle_alpha   90.00
_cell.angle_beta   90.00
_cell.angle_gamma   90.00
#
_symmetry.space_group_name_H-M   'P 1'
#
loop_
_entity.id
_entity.type
_entity.pdbx_description
1 polymer ?
#
loop_
_entity_poly.entity_id
_entity_poly.type
_entity_poly.pdbx_seq_one_letter_code
_entity_poly.pdbx_strand_id
1 'polypeptide(L)'
;MKNDLLILHCSATPEGKYFDKQDIINWHTTPKHLGGRGWSKPGYHDVILLDGTLQSIVPFDSNNFIDNWEIANGAKGYNSRSIHLCYIGGLDQHYKSKDTRTLSQKKHNGYLCEVCYIKKPRH
;
A
#
# COMPACT_ATOMS: atom_id res chain seq x y z
N MET A 1 3.69 -17.25 9.36
CA MET A 1 4.67 -16.55 10.21
C MET A 1 3.98 -15.47 11.01
N LYS A 2 4.48 -15.15 12.19
CA LYS A 2 3.89 -14.11 13.04
C LYS A 2 3.93 -12.76 12.33
N ASN A 3 2.81 -12.03 12.38
CA ASN A 3 2.71 -10.67 11.86
C ASN A 3 3.33 -9.70 12.86
N ASP A 4 4.53 -9.22 12.57
CA ASP A 4 5.24 -8.29 13.44
C ASP A 4 5.63 -6.98 12.73
N LEU A 5 5.23 -6.80 11.48
CA LEU A 5 5.50 -5.59 10.69
C LEU A 5 4.24 -5.02 10.07
N LEU A 6 4.14 -3.71 10.14
CA LEU A 6 3.20 -2.94 9.34
C LEU A 6 4.01 -2.00 8.47
N ILE A 7 3.94 -2.17 7.15
CA ILE A 7 4.74 -1.39 6.21
C ILE A 7 3.85 -0.42 5.47
N LEU A 8 4.19 0.87 5.56
CA LEU A 8 3.48 1.92 4.84
C LEU A 8 4.14 2.16 3.49
N HIS A 9 3.30 2.18 2.46
CA HIS A 9 3.69 2.52 1.10
C HIS A 9 2.90 3.72 0.60
N CYS A 10 3.41 4.37 -0.44
CA CYS A 10 2.61 5.26 -1.28
C CYS A 10 2.43 4.62 -2.65
N SER A 11 1.40 5.04 -3.37
CA SER A 11 1.16 4.55 -4.74
C SER A 11 2.15 5.11 -5.76
N ALA A 12 2.96 6.10 -5.36
CA ALA A 12 3.88 6.82 -6.24
C ALA A 12 3.13 7.46 -7.42
N THR A 13 2.06 8.17 -7.09
CA THR A 13 1.22 8.88 -8.06
C THR A 13 1.21 10.37 -7.76
N PRO A 14 0.99 11.24 -8.77
CA PRO A 14 0.95 12.69 -8.56
C PRO A 14 -0.13 13.12 -7.57
N GLU A 15 0.19 14.12 -6.75
CA GLU A 15 -0.76 14.66 -5.79
C GLU A 15 -2.03 15.17 -6.47
N GLY A 16 -3.16 15.00 -5.79
CA GLY A 16 -4.46 15.45 -6.28
C GLY A 16 -5.08 14.57 -7.37
N LYS A 17 -4.39 13.54 -7.82
CA LYS A 17 -4.91 12.63 -8.84
C LYS A 17 -5.55 11.41 -8.20
N TYR A 18 -6.80 11.16 -8.51
CA TYR A 18 -7.59 10.07 -7.92
C TYR A 18 -7.25 8.73 -8.55
N PHE A 19 -7.00 7.74 -7.69
CA PHE A 19 -6.89 6.32 -8.03
C PHE A 19 -7.54 5.50 -6.93
N ASP A 20 -7.91 4.26 -7.23
CA ASP A 20 -8.51 3.36 -6.26
C ASP A 20 -7.84 1.97 -6.29
N LYS A 21 -8.40 1.02 -5.54
CA LYS A 21 -7.85 -0.33 -5.46
C LYS A 21 -7.76 -1.03 -6.81
N GLN A 22 -8.70 -0.80 -7.70
CA GLN A 22 -8.71 -1.46 -9.01
C GLN A 22 -7.51 -1.03 -9.86
N ASP A 23 -7.12 0.25 -9.78
CA ASP A 23 -5.92 0.74 -10.46
C ASP A 23 -4.68 0.02 -9.95
N ILE A 24 -4.54 -0.12 -8.62
CA ILE A 24 -3.41 -0.81 -8.01
C ILE A 24 -3.38 -2.28 -8.40
N ILE A 25 -4.51 -2.96 -8.34
CA ILE A 25 -4.62 -4.36 -8.77
C ILE A 25 -4.15 -4.50 -10.21
N ASN A 26 -4.63 -3.64 -11.09
CA ASN A 26 -4.25 -3.66 -12.50
C ASN A 26 -2.75 -3.43 -12.72
N TRP A 27 -2.17 -2.44 -12.03
CA TRP A 27 -0.74 -2.15 -12.17
C TRP A 27 0.15 -3.31 -11.71
N HIS A 28 -0.26 -4.00 -10.65
CA HIS A 28 0.53 -5.10 -10.09
C HIS A 28 0.35 -6.41 -10.85
N THR A 29 -0.87 -6.73 -11.28
CA THR A 29 -1.19 -8.06 -11.81
C THR A 29 -1.24 -8.13 -13.33
N THR A 30 -1.34 -7.00 -14.04
CA THR A 30 -1.28 -7.00 -15.50
C THR A 30 0.06 -7.55 -15.96
N PRO A 31 0.08 -8.44 -16.97
CA PRO A 31 1.34 -8.99 -17.50
C PRO A 31 2.34 -7.91 -17.91
N LYS A 32 3.63 -8.21 -17.77
CA LYS A 32 4.70 -7.26 -18.09
C LYS A 32 4.64 -6.74 -19.51
N HIS A 33 4.30 -7.60 -20.49
CA HIS A 33 4.20 -7.19 -21.88
C HIS A 33 3.03 -6.23 -22.16
N LEU A 34 2.10 -6.09 -21.20
CA LEU A 34 1.00 -5.13 -21.26
C LEU A 34 1.20 -3.94 -20.30
N GLY A 35 2.41 -3.77 -19.76
CA GLY A 35 2.77 -2.62 -18.95
C GLY A 35 2.62 -2.79 -17.44
N GLY A 36 2.18 -3.93 -16.95
CA GLY A 36 2.06 -4.22 -15.53
C GLY A 36 3.30 -4.88 -14.95
N ARG A 37 3.24 -5.23 -13.66
CA ARG A 37 4.32 -5.94 -12.98
C ARG A 37 4.27 -7.45 -13.18
N GLY A 38 3.13 -7.99 -13.62
CA GLY A 38 2.96 -9.41 -13.86
C GLY A 38 2.92 -10.26 -12.59
N TRP A 39 2.61 -9.66 -11.45
CA TRP A 39 2.52 -10.39 -10.18
C TRP A 39 1.26 -11.25 -10.11
N SER A 40 1.33 -12.37 -9.41
CA SER A 40 0.18 -13.24 -9.18
C SER A 40 -0.80 -12.65 -8.16
N LYS A 41 -0.32 -11.77 -7.28
CA LYS A 41 -1.11 -11.06 -6.26
C LYS A 41 -0.67 -9.61 -6.16
N PRO A 42 -1.58 -8.69 -5.81
CA PRO A 42 -1.20 -7.31 -5.53
C PRO A 42 -0.22 -7.17 -4.37
N GLY A 43 0.45 -6.04 -4.29
CA GLY A 43 1.49 -5.80 -3.30
C GLY A 43 1.00 -5.23 -1.98
N TYR A 44 -0.27 -4.84 -1.87
CA TYR A 44 -0.80 -4.19 -0.67
C TYR A 44 -2.04 -4.90 -0.16
N HIS A 45 -2.22 -4.90 1.17
CA HIS A 45 -3.42 -5.42 1.80
C HIS A 45 -4.56 -4.40 1.73
N ASP A 46 -4.27 -3.15 2.06
CA ASP A 46 -5.24 -2.07 2.07
C ASP A 46 -4.68 -0.83 1.37
N VAL A 47 -5.58 0.00 0.86
CA VAL A 47 -5.23 1.30 0.30
C VAL A 47 -6.15 2.37 0.87
N ILE A 48 -5.56 3.54 1.18
CA ILE A 48 -6.30 4.71 1.66
C ILE A 48 -6.40 5.72 0.53
N LEU A 49 -7.62 6.01 0.10
CA LEU A 49 -7.89 6.94 -0.99
C LEU A 49 -7.71 8.40 -0.54
N LEU A 50 -7.70 9.31 -1.49
CA LEU A 50 -7.52 10.74 -1.21
C LEU A 50 -8.55 11.29 -0.22
N ASP A 51 -9.77 10.78 -0.22
CA ASP A 51 -10.84 11.19 0.70
C ASP A 51 -10.78 10.48 2.06
N GLY A 52 -9.79 9.64 2.28
CA GLY A 52 -9.64 8.86 3.52
C GLY A 52 -10.34 7.51 3.52
N THR A 53 -11.04 7.15 2.45
CA THR A 53 -11.71 5.85 2.36
C THR A 53 -10.68 4.72 2.33
N LEU A 54 -10.88 3.71 3.17
CA LEU A 54 -10.05 2.51 3.19
C LEU A 54 -10.67 1.44 2.28
N GLN A 55 -9.90 0.90 1.35
CA GLN A 55 -10.33 -0.23 0.52
C GLN A 55 -9.43 -1.43 0.76
N SER A 56 -10.04 -2.61 0.89
CA SER A 56 -9.31 -3.88 1.03
C SER A 56 -8.93 -4.43 -0.33
N ILE A 57 -7.68 -4.83 -0.49
CA ILE A 57 -7.14 -5.42 -1.73
C ILE A 57 -6.81 -6.88 -1.52
N VAL A 58 -5.85 -7.19 -0.65
CA VAL A 58 -5.54 -8.56 -0.23
C VAL A 58 -6.12 -8.75 1.16
N PRO A 59 -7.12 -9.64 1.32
CA PRO A 59 -7.75 -9.81 2.63
C PRO A 59 -6.80 -10.46 3.64
N PHE A 60 -7.01 -10.11 4.89
CA PHE A 60 -6.33 -10.74 6.02
C PHE A 60 -7.27 -10.72 7.23
N ASP A 61 -7.06 -11.66 8.16
CA ASP A 61 -7.83 -11.68 9.38
C ASP A 61 -7.13 -10.91 10.51
N SER A 62 -7.75 -10.85 11.69
CA SER A 62 -7.23 -10.09 12.82
C SER A 62 -6.32 -10.88 13.73
N ASN A 63 -5.93 -12.11 13.37
CA ASN A 63 -5.02 -12.89 14.20
C ASN A 63 -3.58 -12.37 14.08
N ASN A 64 -2.68 -12.90 14.91
CA ASN A 64 -1.29 -12.42 14.97
C ASN A 64 -0.36 -13.12 13.95
N PHE A 65 -0.91 -13.89 13.02
CA PHE A 65 -0.13 -14.66 12.05
C PHE A 65 -0.50 -14.30 10.63
N ILE A 66 0.46 -14.39 9.73
CA ILE A 66 0.26 -14.23 8.29
C ILE A 66 0.28 -15.62 7.66
N ASP A 67 -0.88 -16.08 7.21
CA ASP A 67 -1.01 -17.31 6.45
C ASP A 67 -0.73 -17.07 4.97
N ASN A 68 -0.49 -18.12 4.19
CA ASN A 68 -0.14 -17.97 2.78
C ASN A 68 -1.16 -17.16 1.97
N TRP A 69 -2.46 -17.32 2.27
CA TRP A 69 -3.51 -16.59 1.56
C TRP A 69 -3.54 -15.09 1.89
N GLU A 70 -2.90 -14.70 2.99
CA GLU A 70 -2.84 -13.32 3.47
C GLU A 70 -1.61 -12.56 2.97
N ILE A 71 -0.67 -13.23 2.31
CA ILE A 71 0.58 -12.60 1.88
C ILE A 71 0.34 -11.66 0.71
N ALA A 72 0.82 -10.43 0.81
CA ALA A 72 0.89 -9.47 -0.29
C ALA A 72 2.35 -9.17 -0.65
N ASN A 73 2.61 -8.81 -1.89
CA ASN A 73 3.96 -8.71 -2.46
C ASN A 73 4.59 -7.30 -2.35
N GLY A 74 4.39 -6.62 -1.22
CA GLY A 74 4.79 -5.21 -1.07
C GLY A 74 6.27 -4.97 -0.78
N ALA A 75 6.97 -5.93 -0.14
CA ALA A 75 8.37 -5.76 0.24
C ALA A 75 9.07 -7.11 0.30
N LYS A 76 9.88 -7.39 -0.70
CA LYS A 76 10.62 -8.66 -0.80
C LYS A 76 11.42 -8.92 0.47
N GLY A 77 11.33 -10.13 1.00
CA GLY A 77 12.00 -10.55 2.22
C GLY A 77 11.19 -10.33 3.50
N TYR A 78 10.11 -9.53 3.44
CA TYR A 78 9.29 -9.21 4.61
C TYR A 78 7.83 -9.61 4.45
N ASN A 79 7.43 -10.10 3.27
CA ASN A 79 6.03 -10.34 2.95
C ASN A 79 5.36 -11.39 3.85
N SER A 80 6.09 -12.40 4.29
CA SER A 80 5.55 -13.48 5.11
C SER A 80 5.19 -13.06 6.54
N ARG A 81 5.59 -11.87 6.98
CA ARG A 81 5.34 -11.39 8.35
C ARG A 81 4.79 -9.95 8.40
N SER A 82 4.32 -9.43 7.27
CA SER A 82 3.95 -8.02 7.14
C SER A 82 2.54 -7.82 6.65
N ILE A 83 1.91 -6.77 7.15
CA ILE A 83 0.73 -6.16 6.55
C ILE A 83 1.18 -4.90 5.81
N HIS A 84 0.74 -4.75 4.58
CA HIS A 84 1.12 -3.63 3.72
C HIS A 84 -0.06 -2.68 3.55
N LEU A 85 0.15 -1.43 3.97
CA LEU A 85 -0.82 -0.35 3.82
C LEU A 85 -0.28 0.66 2.82
N CYS A 86 -1.09 1.07 1.86
CA CYS A 86 -0.73 2.06 0.85
C CYS A 86 -1.64 3.27 0.94
N TYR A 87 -1.11 4.47 0.73
CA TYR A 87 -1.94 5.63 0.49
C TYR A 87 -1.77 6.12 -0.95
N ILE A 88 -2.83 6.66 -1.53
CA ILE A 88 -2.79 7.24 -2.88
C ILE A 88 -2.04 8.57 -2.83
N GLY A 89 -0.98 8.68 -3.62
CA GLY A 89 -0.13 9.85 -3.69
C GLY A 89 1.36 9.51 -3.64
N GLY A 90 2.13 10.39 -3.05
CA GLY A 90 3.57 10.20 -2.83
C GLY A 90 4.46 10.97 -3.79
N LEU A 91 3.91 11.59 -4.84
CA LEU A 91 4.65 12.44 -5.77
C LEU A 91 4.01 13.82 -5.89
N ASP A 92 4.84 14.84 -6.11
CA ASP A 92 4.35 16.16 -6.45
C ASP A 92 3.93 16.22 -7.94
N GLN A 93 3.51 17.39 -8.41
CA GLN A 93 3.08 17.58 -9.79
C GLN A 93 4.22 17.41 -10.82
N HIS A 94 5.46 17.40 -10.36
CA HIS A 94 6.66 17.19 -11.18
C HIS A 94 7.23 15.78 -11.03
N TYR A 95 6.45 14.85 -10.47
CA TYR A 95 6.84 13.44 -10.24
C TYR A 95 8.01 13.27 -9.28
N LYS A 96 8.23 14.23 -8.39
CA LYS A 96 9.23 14.12 -7.32
C LYS A 96 8.60 13.63 -6.04
N SER A 97 9.35 12.86 -5.26
CA SER A 97 8.89 12.32 -3.97
C SER A 97 8.44 13.42 -3.03
N LYS A 98 7.24 13.26 -2.46
CA LYS A 98 6.64 14.22 -1.53
C LYS A 98 5.65 13.50 -0.63
N ASP A 99 5.57 13.92 0.62
CA ASP A 99 4.46 13.48 1.49
C ASP A 99 3.20 14.24 1.08
N THR A 100 2.37 13.60 0.27
CA THR A 100 1.14 14.18 -0.29
C THR A 100 -0.11 13.75 0.46
N ARG A 101 0.03 13.12 1.63
CA ARG A 101 -1.13 12.66 2.39
C ARG A 101 -2.10 13.80 2.64
N THR A 102 -3.37 13.61 2.27
CA THR A 102 -4.43 14.56 2.57
C THR A 102 -4.74 14.53 4.07
N LEU A 103 -5.43 15.57 4.54
CA LEU A 103 -5.88 15.59 5.93
C LEU A 103 -6.75 14.37 6.26
N SER A 104 -7.63 13.99 5.33
CA SER A 104 -8.48 12.80 5.48
C SER A 104 -7.67 11.52 5.58
N GLN A 105 -6.62 11.37 4.78
CA GLN A 105 -5.71 10.22 4.87
C GLN A 105 -4.98 10.18 6.21
N LYS A 106 -4.49 11.31 6.69
CA LYS A 106 -3.79 11.40 7.97
C LYS A 106 -4.69 11.10 9.17
N LYS A 107 -5.97 11.43 9.05
CA LYS A 107 -6.96 11.20 10.13
C LYS A 107 -7.43 9.77 10.24
N HIS A 108 -7.16 8.94 9.26
CA HIS A 108 -7.62 7.56 9.28
C HIS A 108 -7.02 6.83 10.48
N ASN A 109 -7.75 6.81 11.61
CA ASN A 109 -7.38 6.19 12.88
C ASN A 109 -6.05 6.67 13.50
N GLY A 110 -5.56 7.82 13.15
CA GLY A 110 -4.22 8.25 13.54
C GLY A 110 -3.09 7.38 13.01
N TYR A 111 -3.40 6.48 12.17
CA TYR A 111 -2.64 5.32 11.80
C TYR A 111 -1.43 5.67 10.93
N LEU A 112 -1.62 6.53 9.94
CA LEU A 112 -0.55 6.88 9.01
C LEU A 112 0.58 7.66 9.65
N CYS A 113 0.30 8.48 10.65
CA CYS A 113 1.32 9.27 11.31
C CYS A 113 2.34 8.41 12.04
N GLU A 114 1.89 7.41 12.79
CA GLU A 114 2.78 6.49 13.50
C GLU A 114 3.57 5.61 12.53
N VAL A 115 2.90 5.05 11.56
CA VAL A 115 3.50 4.09 10.65
C VAL A 115 4.58 4.72 9.78
N CYS A 116 4.44 5.96 9.37
CA CYS A 116 5.46 6.67 8.60
C CYS A 116 6.81 6.73 9.29
N TYR A 117 6.82 6.87 10.61
CA TYR A 117 8.06 6.94 11.38
C TYR A 117 8.68 5.57 11.63
N ILE A 118 7.85 4.56 11.87
CA ILE A 118 8.29 3.27 12.38
C ILE A 118 8.67 2.31 11.26
N LYS A 119 7.89 2.30 10.18
CA LYS A 119 7.94 1.25 9.17
C LYS A 119 8.18 1.76 7.76
N LYS A 120 8.76 2.94 7.61
CA LYS A 120 9.04 3.48 6.29
C LYS A 120 9.96 2.52 5.53
N PRO A 121 9.51 1.96 4.39
CA PRO A 121 10.37 1.03 3.65
C PRO A 121 11.57 1.76 3.07
N ARG A 122 12.70 1.08 3.06
CA ARG A 122 13.90 1.55 2.37
C ARG A 122 13.92 0.92 0.97
N HIS A 123 13.91 1.75 0.01
CA HIS A 123 13.99 1.31 -1.39
C HIS A 123 15.36 1.64 -1.96
#